data_a895828af4d54810be5553afd6d0da08
#
_entry.id   a895828af4d54810be5553afd6d0da08
#
_cell.length_a   1.000
_cell.length_b   1.000
_cell.length_c   1.000
_cell.angle_alpha   90.00
_cell.angle_beta   90.00
_cell.angle_gamma   90.00
#
_symmetry.space_group_name_H-M   'P 1'
#
loop_
_entity.id
_entity.type
_entity.pdbx_description
1 polymer ?
#
loop_
_entity_poly.entity_id
_entity_poly.type
_entity_poly.pdbx_seq_one_letter_code
_entity_poly.pdbx_strand_id
1 'polypeptide(L)'
;YVSDGLDRTLQEVPANKVVNALPFYTILWKTEGTDVTDEYITMRNEADFMSKAGVSAEWDEVTCQNYAEWTSGSVNYQIWLEDAESIAVKLNMMTTKNIGGVAVWGLGYRTQGAWELINAYLQ
;
A
#
# COMPACT_ATOMS: atom_id res chain seq x y z
N TYR A 1 10.89 -4.00 2.77
CA TYR A 1 11.18 -2.57 2.56
C TYR A 1 10.71 -1.70 3.73
N VAL A 2 9.39 -1.63 4.01
CA VAL A 2 8.86 -0.81 5.14
C VAL A 2 9.40 -1.30 6.49
N SER A 3 9.42 -2.61 6.73
CA SER A 3 9.98 -3.21 7.94
C SER A 3 11.44 -2.83 8.14
N ASP A 4 12.26 -2.95 7.08
CA ASP A 4 13.70 -2.63 7.15
C ASP A 4 13.93 -1.14 7.44
N GLY A 5 13.11 -0.27 6.86
CA GLY A 5 13.13 1.17 7.14
C GLY A 5 12.83 1.46 8.62
N LEU A 6 11.79 0.82 9.17
CA LEU A 6 11.45 0.95 10.59
C LEU A 6 12.55 0.38 11.49
N ASP A 7 13.12 -0.78 11.17
CA ASP A 7 14.19 -1.39 11.96
C ASP A 7 15.42 -0.50 12.04
N ARG A 8 15.80 0.16 10.94
CA ARG A 8 16.90 1.14 10.93
C ARG A 8 16.57 2.38 11.75
N THR A 9 15.35 2.91 11.61
CA THR A 9 14.90 4.08 12.38
C THR A 9 14.92 3.81 13.89
N LEU A 10 14.48 2.61 14.29
CA LEU A 10 14.41 2.21 15.71
C LEU A 10 15.79 1.97 16.35
N GLN A 11 16.87 1.89 15.57
CA GLN A 11 18.24 1.88 16.11
C GLN A 11 18.66 3.24 16.66
N GLU A 12 18.06 4.34 16.16
CA GLU A 12 18.46 5.71 16.49
C GLU A 12 17.36 6.48 17.22
N VAL A 13 16.07 6.12 17.00
CA VAL A 13 14.93 6.86 17.53
C VAL A 13 14.08 5.96 18.43
N PRO A 14 13.76 6.40 19.66
CA PRO A 14 12.85 5.65 20.54
C PRO A 14 11.50 5.38 19.87
N ALA A 15 11.00 4.15 19.98
CA ALA A 15 9.81 3.67 19.30
C ALA A 15 8.57 4.57 19.52
N ASN A 16 8.38 5.08 20.72
CA ASN A 16 7.27 5.98 21.07
C ASN A 16 7.32 7.36 20.38
N LYS A 17 8.41 7.67 19.67
CA LYS A 17 8.56 8.88 18.86
C LYS A 17 8.49 8.62 17.36
N VAL A 18 8.35 7.36 16.96
CA VAL A 18 8.25 6.96 15.55
C VAL A 18 6.79 6.88 15.14
N VAL A 19 6.44 7.55 14.06
CA VAL A 19 5.14 7.46 13.40
C VAL A 19 5.38 7.01 11.97
N ASN A 20 4.74 5.92 11.55
CA ASN A 20 4.82 5.46 10.17
C ASN A 20 3.58 5.89 9.38
N ALA A 21 3.79 6.40 8.17
CA ALA A 21 2.71 6.84 7.30
C ALA A 21 2.31 5.73 6.32
N LEU A 22 1.00 5.55 6.18
CA LEU A 22 0.38 4.64 5.22
C LEU A 22 -0.22 5.46 4.07
N PRO A 23 0.04 5.09 2.80
CA PRO A 23 -0.63 5.70 1.67
C PRO A 23 -2.05 5.13 1.51
N PHE A 24 -3.01 5.97 1.19
CA PHE A 24 -4.34 5.54 0.75
C PHE A 24 -4.47 5.62 -0.77
N TYR A 25 -3.40 5.24 -1.44
CA TYR A 25 -3.31 5.20 -2.89
C TYR A 25 -2.35 4.10 -3.33
N THR A 26 -2.56 3.64 -4.52
CA THR A 26 -1.73 2.68 -5.25
C THR A 26 -1.06 3.38 -6.43
N ILE A 27 0.09 2.90 -6.84
CA ILE A 27 0.77 3.37 -8.06
C ILE A 27 0.63 2.31 -9.14
N LEU A 28 0.06 2.71 -10.27
CA LEU A 28 0.07 1.94 -11.51
C LEU A 28 1.31 2.30 -12.31
N TRP A 29 2.17 1.34 -12.55
CA TRP A 29 3.35 1.48 -13.40
C TRP A 29 3.02 1.09 -14.84
N LYS A 30 3.49 1.89 -15.80
CA LYS A 30 3.32 1.67 -17.23
C LYS A 30 4.69 1.69 -17.90
N THR A 31 5.05 0.59 -18.56
CA THR A 31 6.32 0.47 -19.28
C THR A 31 6.06 0.28 -20.77
N GLU A 32 6.61 1.16 -21.59
CA GLU A 32 6.59 1.05 -23.05
C GLU A 32 8.01 1.19 -23.60
N GLY A 33 8.59 0.09 -24.09
CA GLY A 33 10.00 0.04 -24.46
C GLY A 33 10.90 0.33 -23.27
N THR A 34 11.61 1.45 -23.30
CA THR A 34 12.46 1.94 -22.20
C THR A 34 11.79 2.99 -21.31
N ASP A 35 10.62 3.47 -21.71
CA ASP A 35 9.92 4.54 -21.00
C ASP A 35 9.06 3.95 -19.88
N VAL A 36 9.21 4.50 -18.68
CA VAL A 36 8.44 4.13 -17.49
C VAL A 36 7.70 5.37 -17.00
N THR A 37 6.39 5.23 -16.86
CA THR A 37 5.52 6.27 -16.30
C THR A 37 4.67 5.70 -15.20
N ASP A 38 4.08 6.57 -14.37
CA ASP A 38 3.23 6.18 -13.25
C ASP A 38 1.91 6.95 -13.22
N GLU A 39 0.93 6.36 -12.56
CA GLU A 39 -0.37 6.97 -12.31
C GLU A 39 -0.85 6.60 -10.90
N TYR A 40 -1.36 7.59 -10.15
CA TYR A 40 -1.93 7.38 -8.84
C TYR A 40 -3.39 6.95 -8.92
N ILE A 41 -3.71 5.85 -8.26
CA ILE A 41 -5.07 5.35 -8.11
C ILE A 41 -5.44 5.40 -6.63
N THR A 42 -6.47 6.16 -6.29
CA THR A 42 -6.90 6.25 -4.89
C THR A 42 -7.47 4.90 -4.43
N MET A 43 -7.26 4.53 -3.19
CA MET A 43 -7.74 3.26 -2.62
C MET A 43 -9.24 3.04 -2.89
N ARG A 44 -10.07 4.06 -2.76
CA ARG A 44 -11.51 3.95 -3.03
C ARG A 44 -11.87 3.64 -4.48
N ASN A 45 -10.95 3.91 -5.43
CA ASN A 45 -11.15 3.70 -6.86
C ASN A 45 -10.49 2.42 -7.38
N GLU A 46 -9.70 1.71 -6.57
CA GLU A 46 -8.95 0.52 -6.99
C GLU A 46 -9.87 -0.58 -7.53
N ALA A 47 -10.94 -0.90 -6.82
CA ALA A 47 -11.86 -1.96 -7.23
C ALA A 47 -12.53 -1.65 -8.59
N ASP A 48 -12.96 -0.40 -8.79
CA ASP A 48 -13.54 0.04 -10.05
C ASP A 48 -12.51 0.05 -11.19
N PHE A 49 -11.28 0.48 -10.89
CA PHE A 49 -10.18 0.45 -11.85
C PHE A 49 -9.85 -0.99 -12.29
N MET A 50 -9.66 -1.92 -11.35
CA MET A 50 -9.35 -3.33 -11.64
C MET A 50 -10.46 -4.01 -12.44
N SER A 51 -11.71 -3.72 -12.10
CA SER A 51 -12.88 -4.21 -12.83
C SER A 51 -12.90 -3.70 -14.28
N LYS A 52 -12.62 -2.43 -14.51
CA LYS A 52 -12.56 -1.83 -15.86
C LYS A 52 -11.38 -2.36 -16.67
N ALA A 53 -10.24 -2.59 -16.03
CA ALA A 53 -9.08 -3.21 -16.67
C ALA A 53 -9.32 -4.69 -17.03
N GLY A 54 -10.30 -5.34 -16.39
CA GLY A 54 -10.61 -6.75 -16.60
C GLY A 54 -9.54 -7.70 -16.07
N VAL A 55 -8.79 -7.28 -15.04
CA VAL A 55 -7.69 -8.04 -14.44
C VAL A 55 -7.95 -8.31 -12.97
N SER A 56 -7.42 -9.45 -12.49
CA SER A 56 -7.45 -9.83 -11.08
C SER A 56 -6.05 -9.75 -10.50
N ALA A 57 -5.94 -9.26 -9.28
CA ALA A 57 -4.70 -9.29 -8.52
C ALA A 57 -4.62 -10.55 -7.67
N GLU A 58 -3.40 -11.03 -7.44
CA GLU A 58 -3.09 -12.17 -6.59
C GLU A 58 -2.14 -11.73 -5.48
N TRP A 59 -2.28 -12.34 -4.31
CA TRP A 59 -1.44 -12.03 -3.16
C TRP A 59 0.02 -12.40 -3.41
N ASP A 60 0.91 -11.41 -3.29
CA ASP A 60 2.36 -11.61 -3.33
C ASP A 60 2.92 -11.63 -1.90
N GLU A 61 3.34 -12.79 -1.46
CA GLU A 61 3.90 -13.01 -0.12
C GLU A 61 5.18 -12.21 0.14
N VAL A 62 5.92 -11.85 -0.90
CA VAL A 62 7.20 -11.12 -0.75
C VAL A 62 6.94 -9.65 -0.45
N THR A 63 6.03 -9.03 -1.18
CA THR A 63 5.66 -7.62 -0.97
C THR A 63 4.55 -7.45 0.05
N CYS A 64 3.81 -8.51 0.39
CA CYS A 64 2.61 -8.50 1.19
C CYS A 64 1.56 -7.53 0.62
N GLN A 65 1.35 -7.62 -0.68
CA GLN A 65 0.36 -6.83 -1.43
C GLN A 65 -0.30 -7.69 -2.50
N ASN A 66 -1.52 -7.35 -2.88
CA ASN A 66 -2.16 -7.91 -4.05
C ASN A 66 -1.54 -7.31 -5.32
N TYR A 67 -0.97 -8.16 -6.17
CA TYR A 67 -0.24 -7.79 -7.38
C TYR A 67 -0.96 -8.21 -8.64
N ALA A 68 -0.94 -7.37 -9.66
CA ALA A 68 -1.37 -7.71 -11.00
C ALA A 68 -0.41 -7.15 -12.05
N GLU A 69 -0.26 -7.88 -13.14
CA GLU A 69 0.49 -7.49 -14.31
C GLU A 69 -0.27 -7.88 -15.57
N TRP A 70 -0.31 -7.00 -16.55
CA TRP A 70 -0.93 -7.27 -17.85
C TRP A 70 -0.34 -6.39 -18.94
N THR A 71 -0.53 -6.79 -20.19
CA THR A 71 -0.11 -6.03 -21.36
C THR A 71 -1.33 -5.62 -22.19
N SER A 72 -1.34 -4.37 -22.65
CA SER A 72 -2.33 -3.86 -23.61
C SER A 72 -1.61 -3.06 -24.69
N GLY A 73 -1.69 -3.54 -25.93
CA GLY A 73 -0.89 -2.99 -27.03
C GLY A 73 0.60 -3.18 -26.78
N SER A 74 1.37 -2.10 -26.81
CA SER A 74 2.81 -2.06 -26.53
C SER A 74 3.18 -1.79 -25.08
N VAL A 75 2.17 -1.55 -24.23
CA VAL A 75 2.38 -1.13 -22.83
C VAL A 75 2.22 -2.32 -21.88
N ASN A 76 3.21 -2.52 -21.03
CA ASN A 76 3.12 -3.40 -19.86
C ASN A 76 2.68 -2.60 -18.64
N TYR A 77 1.70 -3.12 -17.90
CA TYR A 77 1.14 -2.54 -16.69
C TYR A 77 1.47 -3.41 -15.50
N GLN A 78 1.90 -2.79 -14.40
CA GLN A 78 2.16 -3.44 -13.12
C GLN A 78 1.53 -2.62 -11.99
N ILE A 79 0.87 -3.29 -11.07
CA ILE A 79 0.20 -2.64 -9.93
C ILE A 79 0.35 -3.50 -8.67
N TRP A 80 0.71 -2.87 -7.56
CA TRP A 80 0.66 -3.42 -6.21
C TRP A 80 -0.40 -2.65 -5.43
N LEU A 81 -1.49 -3.32 -5.09
CA LEU A 81 -2.64 -2.67 -4.45
C LEU A 81 -2.33 -2.31 -2.99
N GLU A 82 -2.69 -1.10 -2.62
CA GLU A 82 -2.68 -0.67 -1.22
C GLU A 82 -4.11 -0.76 -0.67
N ASP A 83 -4.50 -1.95 -0.32
CA ASP A 83 -5.84 -2.32 0.12
C ASP A 83 -5.90 -2.66 1.63
N ALA A 84 -7.05 -3.11 2.09
CA ALA A 84 -7.25 -3.47 3.49
C ALA A 84 -6.32 -4.62 3.94
N GLU A 85 -5.97 -5.55 3.05
CA GLU A 85 -5.13 -6.70 3.36
C GLU A 85 -3.66 -6.26 3.56
N SER A 86 -3.12 -5.46 2.66
CA SER A 86 -1.77 -4.90 2.80
C SER A 86 -1.64 -3.95 3.99
N ILE A 87 -2.67 -3.14 4.25
CA ILE A 87 -2.75 -2.27 5.42
C ILE A 87 -2.74 -3.08 6.72
N ALA A 88 -3.49 -4.20 6.79
CA ALA A 88 -3.51 -5.08 7.96
C ALA A 88 -2.10 -5.62 8.29
N VAL A 89 -1.36 -6.08 7.29
CA VAL A 89 0.02 -6.56 7.47
C VAL A 89 0.92 -5.45 8.02
N LYS A 90 0.83 -4.24 7.47
CA LYS A 90 1.61 -3.09 7.91
C LYS A 90 1.26 -2.67 9.33
N LEU A 91 -0.01 -2.60 9.68
CA LEU A 91 -0.47 -2.29 11.03
C LEU A 91 0.00 -3.32 12.06
N ASN A 92 -0.09 -4.61 11.75
CA ASN A 92 0.41 -5.67 12.61
C ASN A 92 1.92 -5.54 12.86
N MET A 93 2.70 -5.26 11.83
CA MET A 93 4.13 -4.99 11.95
C MET A 93 4.42 -3.77 12.85
N MET A 94 3.68 -2.67 12.67
CA MET A 94 3.83 -1.47 13.49
C MET A 94 3.49 -1.72 14.95
N THR A 95 2.43 -2.47 15.24
CA THR A 95 2.05 -2.88 16.58
C THR A 95 3.13 -3.75 17.22
N THR A 96 3.66 -4.73 16.48
CA THR A 96 4.74 -5.61 16.97
C THR A 96 6.01 -4.82 17.31
N LYS A 97 6.32 -3.78 16.54
CA LYS A 97 7.47 -2.89 16.79
C LYS A 97 7.19 -1.82 17.85
N ASN A 98 5.95 -1.74 18.35
CA ASN A 98 5.51 -0.82 19.39
C ASN A 98 5.85 0.65 19.11
N ILE A 99 5.68 1.08 17.87
CA ILE A 99 5.91 2.48 17.46
C ILE A 99 4.83 3.42 18.01
N GLY A 100 5.14 4.72 18.04
CA GLY A 100 4.29 5.75 18.66
C GLY A 100 2.98 6.04 17.95
N GLY A 101 2.84 5.66 16.69
CA GLY A 101 1.58 5.89 15.98
C GLY A 101 1.63 5.64 14.48
N VAL A 102 0.46 5.86 13.86
CA VAL A 102 0.22 5.73 12.43
C VAL A 102 -0.26 7.06 11.88
N ALA A 103 0.27 7.49 10.75
CA ALA A 103 -0.24 8.58 9.95
C ALA A 103 -0.83 8.02 8.65
N VAL A 104 -1.67 8.78 7.99
CA VAL A 104 -2.20 8.41 6.67
C VAL A 104 -2.04 9.57 5.70
N TRP A 105 -1.70 9.25 4.47
CA TRP A 105 -1.64 10.22 3.39
C TRP A 105 -2.84 10.05 2.45
N GLY A 106 -3.56 11.14 2.20
CA GLY A 106 -4.73 11.16 1.33
C GLY A 106 -6.03 10.80 2.05
N LEU A 107 -6.42 11.57 3.08
CA LEU A 107 -7.66 11.32 3.86
C LEU A 107 -8.91 11.12 3.01
N GLY A 108 -9.05 11.84 1.88
CA GLY A 108 -10.17 11.70 0.95
C GLY A 108 -10.11 10.45 0.06
N TYR A 109 -9.02 9.66 0.10
CA TYR A 109 -8.79 8.51 -0.76
C TYR A 109 -9.18 7.17 -0.15
N ARG A 110 -9.51 7.17 1.13
CA ARG A 110 -9.77 5.98 1.94
C ARG A 110 -10.99 5.20 1.50
N THR A 111 -11.01 3.91 1.82
CA THR A 111 -12.22 3.11 1.97
C THR A 111 -12.69 3.13 3.42
N GLN A 112 -13.97 2.85 3.67
CA GLN A 112 -14.49 2.72 5.03
C GLN A 112 -13.80 1.57 5.78
N GLY A 113 -13.58 0.43 5.12
CA GLY A 113 -12.91 -0.73 5.73
C GLY A 113 -11.49 -0.46 6.17
N ALA A 114 -10.69 0.31 5.40
CA ALA A 114 -9.33 0.68 5.81
C ALA A 114 -9.33 1.53 7.08
N TRP A 115 -10.31 2.43 7.24
CA TRP A 115 -10.41 3.26 8.43
C TRP A 115 -10.84 2.47 9.67
N GLU A 116 -11.80 1.56 9.52
CA GLU A 116 -12.23 0.66 10.59
C GLU A 116 -11.07 -0.23 11.07
N LEU A 117 -10.26 -0.71 10.14
CA LEU A 117 -9.09 -1.51 10.43
C LEU A 117 -8.06 -0.74 11.26
N ILE A 118 -7.71 0.50 10.84
CA ILE A 118 -6.78 1.35 11.60
C ILE A 118 -7.32 1.60 13.02
N ASN A 119 -8.59 1.92 13.17
CA ASN A 119 -9.20 2.13 14.48
C ASN A 119 -9.13 0.89 15.37
N ALA A 120 -9.30 -0.31 14.81
CA ALA A 120 -9.19 -1.55 15.57
C ALA A 120 -7.76 -1.81 16.07
N TYR A 121 -6.76 -1.41 15.32
CA TYR A 121 -5.34 -1.56 15.71
C TYR A 121 -4.84 -0.49 16.69
N LEU A 122 -5.53 0.64 16.82
CA LEU A 122 -5.15 1.73 17.72
C LEU A 122 -5.77 1.60 19.13
N GLN A 123 -6.65 0.64 19.33
CA GLN A 123 -7.28 0.34 20.64
C GLN A 123 -6.50 -0.70 21.42
#